data_0257fcda652c2949975dbd6c993e0550
#
_entry.id   0257fcda652c2949975dbd6c993e0550
#
_cell.length_a   1.000
_cell.length_b   1.000
_cell.length_c   1.000
_cell.angle_alpha   90.00
_cell.angle_beta   90.00
_cell.angle_gamma   90.00
#
_symmetry.space_group_name_H-M   'P 1'
#
loop_
_entity.id
_entity.type
_entity.pdbx_description
1 polymer ?
#
loop_
_entity_poly.entity_id
_entity_poly.type
_entity_poly.pdbx_seq_one_letter_code
_entity_poly.pdbx_strand_id
1 'polypeptide(L)'
;MSAFPLAADRVAEIELTFAAVPLLSRLNDRQRRQLARRATTRSYRPEAVIVRQGDTSMAFYVVLSGRIRIERESETGTPFQVWEAGPAGFFGEMGLIDDEPRATTVVAVEPTECALLARWDFQNELRDDPDIALALLPVLNERIRNLNEQVAQLAGRARETEVRGLR
;
A
#
# COMPACT_ATOMS: atom_id res chain seq x y z
N MET A 1 16.71 -14.46 -10.58
CA MET A 1 17.82 -13.60 -10.11
C MET A 1 17.80 -13.66 -8.59
N SER A 2 18.81 -14.28 -7.98
CA SER A 2 18.93 -14.36 -6.52
C SER A 2 19.26 -12.97 -6.01
N ALA A 3 18.34 -12.32 -5.30
CA ALA A 3 18.63 -11.06 -4.62
C ALA A 3 19.62 -11.37 -3.48
N PHE A 4 20.73 -10.67 -3.42
CA PHE A 4 21.61 -10.72 -2.26
C PHE A 4 20.86 -10.22 -1.02
N PRO A 5 21.04 -10.83 0.15
CA PRO A 5 20.41 -10.35 1.37
C PRO A 5 20.81 -8.90 1.64
N LEU A 6 19.85 -8.09 2.06
CA LEU A 6 20.09 -6.69 2.44
C LEU A 6 21.10 -6.62 3.60
N ALA A 7 21.92 -5.59 3.62
CA ALA A 7 22.79 -5.28 4.77
C ALA A 7 21.95 -5.04 6.04
N ALA A 8 22.49 -5.35 7.20
CA ALA A 8 21.77 -5.26 8.48
C ALA A 8 21.21 -3.86 8.75
N ASP A 9 21.97 -2.81 8.43
CA ASP A 9 21.56 -1.42 8.58
C ASP A 9 20.34 -1.09 7.70
N ARG A 10 20.32 -1.66 6.50
CA ARG A 10 19.20 -1.48 5.56
C ARG A 10 17.92 -2.19 6.03
N VAL A 11 18.07 -3.38 6.60
CA VAL A 11 16.94 -4.09 7.22
C VAL A 11 16.37 -3.28 8.38
N ALA A 12 17.22 -2.69 9.23
CA ALA A 12 16.78 -1.85 10.34
C ALA A 12 16.03 -0.60 9.87
N GLU A 13 16.48 0.05 8.80
CA GLU A 13 15.80 1.20 8.20
C GLU A 13 14.40 0.82 7.68
N ILE A 14 14.30 -0.30 6.97
CA ILE A 14 13.01 -0.81 6.47
C ILE A 14 12.09 -1.18 7.65
N GLU A 15 12.61 -1.84 8.69
CA GLU A 15 11.86 -2.18 9.90
C GLU A 15 11.26 -0.94 10.57
N LEU A 16 12.05 0.13 10.71
CA LEU A 16 11.59 1.41 11.24
C LEU A 16 10.47 2.02 10.38
N THR A 17 10.66 1.99 9.06
CA THR A 17 9.62 2.50 8.15
C THR A 17 8.34 1.65 8.24
N PHE A 18 8.48 0.32 8.32
CA PHE A 18 7.33 -0.59 8.48
C PHE A 18 6.56 -0.35 9.78
N ALA A 19 7.23 0.08 10.85
CA ALA A 19 6.56 0.45 12.11
C ALA A 19 5.62 1.65 11.96
N ALA A 20 5.89 2.54 11.00
CA ALA A 20 5.05 3.70 10.69
C ALA A 20 3.92 3.39 9.69
N VAL A 21 3.94 2.21 9.04
CA VAL A 21 2.89 1.80 8.10
C VAL A 21 1.64 1.36 8.86
N PRO A 22 0.48 2.01 8.67
CA PRO A 22 -0.75 1.66 9.39
C PRO A 22 -1.12 0.19 9.30
N LEU A 23 -0.98 -0.42 8.11
CA LEU A 23 -1.27 -1.84 7.90
C LEU A 23 -0.42 -2.77 8.79
N LEU A 24 0.83 -2.38 9.09
CA LEU A 24 1.79 -3.17 9.84
C LEU A 24 1.89 -2.74 11.33
N SER A 25 1.05 -1.80 11.76
CA SER A 25 1.14 -1.14 13.08
C SER A 25 0.95 -2.10 14.28
N ARG A 26 0.24 -3.20 14.09
CA ARG A 26 -0.02 -4.22 15.13
C ARG A 26 0.99 -5.36 15.16
N LEU A 27 1.92 -5.40 14.21
CA LEU A 27 3.01 -6.37 14.24
C LEU A 27 3.99 -6.02 15.35
N ASN A 28 4.53 -7.04 16.02
CA ASN A 28 5.64 -6.86 16.94
C ASN A 28 6.97 -6.67 16.20
N ASP A 29 8.04 -6.27 16.91
CA ASP A 29 9.34 -5.98 16.31
C ASP A 29 9.94 -7.18 15.59
N ARG A 30 9.77 -8.39 16.14
CA ARG A 30 10.24 -9.62 15.50
C ARG A 30 9.56 -9.84 14.14
N GLN A 31 8.25 -9.71 14.09
CA GLN A 31 7.44 -9.89 12.88
C GLN A 31 7.78 -8.84 11.82
N ARG A 32 7.90 -7.55 12.21
CA ARG A 32 8.33 -6.48 11.30
C ARG A 32 9.71 -6.75 10.72
N ARG A 33 10.64 -7.18 11.57
CA ARG A 33 12.00 -7.52 11.15
C ARG A 33 12.04 -8.73 10.20
N GLN A 34 11.20 -9.73 10.41
CA GLN A 34 11.06 -10.87 9.49
C GLN A 34 10.62 -10.39 8.10
N LEU A 35 9.55 -9.57 8.03
CA LEU A 35 9.09 -8.98 6.76
C LEU A 35 10.16 -8.07 6.12
N ALA A 36 10.85 -7.25 6.91
CA ALA A 36 11.91 -6.36 6.41
C ALA A 36 13.09 -7.15 5.79
N ARG A 37 13.43 -8.31 6.32
CA ARG A 37 14.47 -9.19 5.75
C ARG A 37 14.08 -9.82 4.41
N ARG A 38 12.79 -9.97 4.14
CA ARG A 38 12.25 -10.48 2.86
C ARG A 38 12.07 -9.37 1.83
N ALA A 39 12.06 -8.13 2.28
CA ALA A 39 11.91 -7.00 1.38
C ALA A 39 13.15 -6.82 0.50
N THR A 40 12.93 -6.27 -0.68
CA THR A 40 13.97 -5.73 -1.56
C THR A 40 13.75 -4.23 -1.72
N THR A 41 14.73 -3.48 -2.23
CA THR A 41 14.57 -2.05 -2.47
C THR A 41 14.70 -1.72 -3.95
N ARG A 42 13.96 -0.71 -4.39
CA ARG A 42 14.02 -0.20 -5.77
C ARG A 42 13.87 1.31 -5.79
N SER A 43 14.75 1.97 -6.58
CA SER A 43 14.70 3.40 -6.79
C SER A 43 14.01 3.73 -8.11
N TYR A 44 13.28 4.83 -8.11
CA TYR A 44 12.53 5.34 -9.25
C TYR A 44 12.89 6.81 -9.47
N ARG A 45 13.08 7.19 -10.73
CA ARG A 45 13.25 8.59 -11.13
C ARG A 45 11.91 9.31 -11.15
N PRO A 46 11.89 10.65 -11.09
CA PRO A 46 10.66 11.41 -11.26
C PRO A 46 9.89 10.99 -12.51
N GLU A 47 8.57 11.01 -12.42
CA GLU A 47 7.60 10.61 -13.45
C GLU A 47 7.70 9.13 -13.89
N ALA A 48 8.47 8.31 -13.18
CA ALA A 48 8.48 6.87 -13.44
C ALA A 48 7.18 6.22 -12.94
N VAL A 49 6.53 5.45 -13.80
CA VAL A 49 5.41 4.58 -13.39
C VAL A 49 5.97 3.40 -12.62
N ILE A 50 5.56 3.24 -11.37
CA ILE A 50 5.96 2.16 -10.47
C ILE A 50 5.11 0.92 -10.73
N VAL A 51 3.80 1.09 -10.79
CA VAL A 51 2.81 0.07 -11.16
C VAL A 51 1.70 0.71 -11.99
N ARG A 52 1.04 -0.07 -12.84
CA ARG A 52 -0.10 0.38 -13.65
C ARG A 52 -1.39 -0.27 -13.18
N GLN A 53 -2.49 0.47 -13.25
CA GLN A 53 -3.83 -0.09 -13.09
C GLN A 53 -4.05 -1.22 -14.10
N GLY A 54 -4.62 -2.33 -13.67
CA GLY A 54 -4.86 -3.50 -14.48
C GLY A 54 -3.70 -4.50 -14.56
N ASP A 55 -2.47 -4.11 -14.18
CA ASP A 55 -1.33 -5.05 -14.13
C ASP A 55 -1.51 -6.11 -13.03
N THR A 56 -0.87 -7.26 -13.21
CA THR A 56 -0.84 -8.31 -12.19
C THR A 56 -0.18 -7.81 -10.90
N SER A 57 -0.82 -8.06 -9.77
CA SER A 57 -0.36 -7.63 -8.45
C SER A 57 0.62 -8.64 -7.85
N MET A 58 1.92 -8.35 -7.88
CA MET A 58 2.99 -9.26 -7.46
C MET A 58 3.74 -8.83 -6.20
N ALA A 59 3.53 -7.62 -5.71
CA ALA A 59 4.25 -7.10 -4.55
C ALA A 59 3.48 -5.98 -3.84
N PHE A 60 3.76 -5.84 -2.57
CA PHE A 60 3.43 -4.72 -1.71
C PHE A 60 4.59 -3.74 -1.68
N TYR A 61 4.31 -2.46 -1.67
CA TYR A 61 5.30 -1.41 -1.71
C TYR A 61 5.13 -0.47 -0.53
N VAL A 62 6.25 -0.07 0.06
CA VAL A 62 6.34 0.97 1.09
C VAL A 62 7.34 2.01 0.66
N VAL A 63 6.97 3.28 0.66
CA VAL A 63 7.86 4.40 0.33
C VAL A 63 8.86 4.58 1.48
N LEU A 64 10.14 4.46 1.17
CA LEU A 64 11.24 4.72 2.10
C LEU A 64 11.65 6.19 2.05
N SER A 65 11.74 6.75 0.84
CA SER A 65 12.06 8.15 0.60
C SER A 65 11.39 8.65 -0.67
N GLY A 66 11.23 9.97 -0.80
CA GLY A 66 10.56 10.60 -1.93
C GLY A 66 9.04 10.63 -1.78
N ARG A 67 8.33 10.77 -2.91
CA ARG A 67 6.88 10.94 -2.96
C ARG A 67 6.28 10.25 -4.17
N ILE A 68 5.10 9.68 -3.99
CA ILE A 68 4.31 9.03 -5.03
C ILE A 68 2.97 9.72 -5.19
N ARG A 69 2.44 9.67 -6.41
CA ARG A 69 1.08 10.06 -6.78
C ARG A 69 0.33 8.78 -7.18
N ILE A 70 -0.85 8.61 -6.62
CA ILE A 70 -1.74 7.48 -6.90
C ILE A 70 -2.88 7.99 -7.77
N GLU A 71 -3.04 7.37 -8.92
CA GLU A 71 -4.01 7.73 -9.94
C GLU A 71 -4.95 6.56 -10.21
N ARG A 72 -6.18 6.88 -10.57
CA ARG A 72 -7.15 5.91 -11.04
C ARG A 72 -7.75 6.40 -12.34
N GLU A 73 -7.93 5.51 -13.29
CA GLU A 73 -8.67 5.79 -14.50
C GLU A 73 -10.18 5.67 -14.24
N SER A 74 -10.94 6.65 -14.74
CA SER A 74 -12.38 6.59 -14.77
C SER A 74 -12.86 5.55 -15.81
N GLU A 75 -14.14 5.22 -15.81
CA GLU A 75 -14.74 4.36 -16.83
C GLU A 75 -14.56 4.91 -18.26
N THR A 76 -14.37 6.22 -18.41
CA THR A 76 -14.08 6.89 -19.68
C THR A 76 -12.60 6.92 -20.04
N GLY A 77 -11.73 6.28 -19.25
CA GLY A 77 -10.27 6.23 -19.48
C GLY A 77 -9.53 7.51 -19.11
N THR A 78 -10.18 8.47 -18.44
CA THR A 78 -9.52 9.70 -17.99
C THR A 78 -8.89 9.46 -16.62
N PRO A 79 -7.57 9.64 -16.46
CA PRO A 79 -6.92 9.49 -15.17
C PRO A 79 -7.29 10.65 -14.25
N PHE A 80 -7.49 10.37 -12.98
CA PHE A 80 -7.64 11.36 -11.92
C PHE A 80 -6.78 10.97 -10.72
N GLN A 81 -6.21 11.97 -10.07
CA GLN A 81 -5.43 11.77 -8.87
C GLN A 81 -6.35 11.39 -7.71
N VAL A 82 -6.01 10.31 -7.01
CA VAL A 82 -6.73 9.88 -5.81
C VAL A 82 -6.07 10.49 -4.57
N TRP A 83 -4.74 10.32 -4.41
CA TRP A 83 -3.96 10.98 -3.35
C TRP A 83 -2.45 10.95 -3.65
N GLU A 84 -1.67 11.64 -2.81
CA GLU A 84 -0.22 11.52 -2.75
C GLU A 84 0.23 10.95 -1.41
N ALA A 85 1.40 10.29 -1.42
CA ALA A 85 2.02 9.75 -0.22
C ALA A 85 3.54 9.90 -0.26
N GLY A 86 4.11 10.22 0.91
CA GLY A 86 5.54 10.26 1.17
C GLY A 86 6.03 9.04 1.96
N PRO A 87 7.12 9.15 2.74
CA PRO A 87 7.66 8.05 3.55
C PRO A 87 6.61 7.39 4.43
N ALA A 88 6.69 6.06 4.55
CA ALA A 88 5.68 5.16 5.13
C ALA A 88 4.34 5.10 4.38
N GLY A 89 4.15 5.85 3.28
CA GLY A 89 3.09 5.61 2.33
C GLY A 89 3.23 4.22 1.71
N PHE A 90 2.11 3.56 1.45
CA PHE A 90 2.13 2.19 0.94
C PHE A 90 1.04 1.96 -0.10
N PHE A 91 1.24 0.95 -0.94
CA PHE A 91 0.29 0.54 -1.97
C PHE A 91 0.51 -0.91 -2.38
N GLY A 92 -0.53 -1.48 -3.02
CA GLY A 92 -0.48 -2.85 -3.54
C GLY A 92 -0.70 -3.92 -2.48
N GLU A 93 -1.20 -3.54 -1.31
CA GLU A 93 -1.52 -4.44 -0.18
C GLU A 93 -2.63 -5.44 -0.54
N MET A 94 -3.59 -5.03 -1.37
CA MET A 94 -4.69 -5.91 -1.77
C MET A 94 -4.16 -7.13 -2.52
N GLY A 95 -3.22 -6.93 -3.43
CA GLY A 95 -2.61 -8.00 -4.18
C GLY A 95 -1.70 -8.95 -3.38
N LEU A 96 -1.45 -8.70 -2.10
CA LEU A 96 -0.84 -9.69 -1.20
C LEU A 96 -1.83 -10.79 -0.80
N ILE A 97 -3.12 -10.46 -0.78
CA ILE A 97 -4.20 -11.28 -0.20
C ILE A 97 -4.99 -11.96 -1.31
N ASP A 98 -5.32 -11.22 -2.37
CA ASP A 98 -6.11 -11.69 -3.51
C ASP A 98 -5.29 -11.72 -4.81
N ASP A 99 -5.85 -12.32 -5.85
CA ASP A 99 -5.22 -12.40 -7.18
C ASP A 99 -5.73 -11.28 -8.12
N GLU A 100 -6.39 -10.26 -7.56
CA GLU A 100 -6.96 -9.19 -8.37
C GLU A 100 -5.88 -8.27 -8.96
N PRO A 101 -6.12 -7.75 -10.17
CA PRO A 101 -5.23 -6.79 -10.80
C PRO A 101 -5.08 -5.50 -9.98
N ARG A 102 -4.03 -4.73 -10.26
CA ARG A 102 -3.79 -3.42 -9.64
C ARG A 102 -5.01 -2.51 -9.79
N ALA A 103 -5.53 -1.99 -8.68
CA ALA A 103 -6.67 -1.09 -8.67
C ALA A 103 -6.33 0.34 -9.12
N THR A 104 -5.02 0.69 -9.14
CA THR A 104 -4.53 2.06 -9.39
C THR A 104 -3.18 2.04 -10.10
N THR A 105 -2.88 3.14 -10.79
CA THR A 105 -1.53 3.48 -11.28
C THR A 105 -0.80 4.29 -10.21
N VAL A 106 0.47 4.00 -9.98
CA VAL A 106 1.33 4.73 -9.03
C VAL A 106 2.54 5.27 -9.76
N VAL A 107 2.78 6.58 -9.60
CA VAL A 107 3.85 7.32 -10.27
C VAL A 107 4.74 7.97 -9.21
N ALA A 108 6.06 7.93 -9.41
CA ALA A 108 7.01 8.68 -8.59
C ALA A 108 6.96 10.17 -8.97
N VAL A 109 6.69 11.06 -8.01
CA VAL A 109 6.64 12.52 -8.25
C VAL A 109 8.06 13.12 -8.24
N GLU A 110 8.93 12.55 -7.44
CA GLU A 110 10.32 12.96 -7.25
C GLU A 110 11.21 11.71 -7.17
N PRO A 111 12.55 11.82 -7.05
CA PRO A 111 13.39 10.65 -6.81
C PRO A 111 12.87 9.87 -5.61
N THR A 112 12.40 8.65 -5.84
CA THR A 112 11.66 7.87 -4.84
C THR A 112 12.30 6.50 -4.68
N GLU A 113 12.43 6.04 -3.44
CA GLU A 113 12.84 4.70 -3.14
C GLU A 113 11.75 3.97 -2.38
N CYS A 114 11.48 2.73 -2.79
CA CYS A 114 10.48 1.87 -2.15
C CYS A 114 11.11 0.56 -1.66
N ALA A 115 10.65 0.08 -0.51
CA ALA A 115 10.77 -1.31 -0.13
C ALA A 115 9.66 -2.11 -0.81
N LEU A 116 10.00 -3.27 -1.34
CA LEU A 116 9.10 -4.21 -2.02
C LEU A 116 9.08 -5.51 -1.26
N LEU A 117 7.89 -5.94 -0.86
CA LEU A 117 7.67 -7.27 -0.30
C LEU A 117 6.90 -8.10 -1.34
N ALA A 118 7.56 -9.09 -1.91
CA ALA A 118 6.93 -9.96 -2.89
C ALA A 118 5.77 -10.73 -2.25
N ARG A 119 4.69 -10.92 -3.01
CA ARG A 119 3.50 -11.65 -2.56
C ARG A 119 3.84 -13.04 -2.03
N TRP A 120 4.69 -13.77 -2.74
CA TRP A 120 5.14 -15.09 -2.33
C TRP A 120 5.85 -15.07 -0.98
N ASP A 121 6.77 -14.14 -0.77
CA ASP A 121 7.52 -14.01 0.47
C ASP A 121 6.59 -13.66 1.64
N PHE A 122 5.64 -12.73 1.42
CA PHE A 122 4.64 -12.40 2.42
C PHE A 122 3.76 -13.60 2.78
N GLN A 123 3.25 -14.34 1.79
CA GLN A 123 2.42 -15.52 2.03
C GLN A 123 3.17 -16.63 2.75
N ASN A 124 4.47 -16.79 2.50
CA ASN A 124 5.30 -17.73 3.25
C ASN A 124 5.45 -17.31 4.72
N GLU A 125 5.68 -16.01 4.98
CA GLU A 125 5.74 -15.51 6.36
C GLU A 125 4.41 -15.70 7.11
N LEU A 126 3.26 -15.58 6.42
CA LEU A 126 1.95 -15.88 7.02
C LEU A 126 1.77 -17.38 7.36
N ARG A 127 2.40 -18.28 6.59
CA ARG A 127 2.36 -19.72 6.89
C ARG A 127 3.30 -20.08 8.04
N ASP A 128 4.46 -19.42 8.10
CA ASP A 128 5.49 -19.66 9.12
C ASP A 128 5.11 -19.01 10.47
N ASP A 129 4.44 -17.86 10.44
CA ASP A 129 3.95 -17.13 11.62
C ASP A 129 2.50 -16.64 11.37
N PRO A 130 1.47 -17.47 11.61
CA PRO A 130 0.07 -17.09 11.40
C PRO A 130 -0.41 -15.91 12.24
N ASP A 131 0.29 -15.58 13.33
CA ASP A 131 -0.04 -14.42 14.17
C ASP A 131 0.14 -13.10 13.42
N ILE A 132 0.96 -13.08 12.36
CA ILE A 132 1.04 -11.95 11.44
C ILE A 132 -0.33 -11.68 10.81
N ALA A 133 -1.01 -12.71 10.31
CA ALA A 133 -2.35 -12.55 9.73
C ALA A 133 -3.36 -12.06 10.77
N LEU A 134 -3.31 -12.63 11.98
CA LEU A 134 -4.19 -12.22 13.08
C LEU A 134 -3.95 -10.76 13.50
N ALA A 135 -2.73 -10.26 13.42
CA ALA A 135 -2.41 -8.86 13.69
C ALA A 135 -2.93 -7.89 12.60
N LEU A 136 -3.01 -8.35 11.35
CA LEU A 136 -3.47 -7.53 10.21
C LEU A 136 -5.00 -7.41 10.16
N LEU A 137 -5.74 -8.46 10.53
CA LEU A 137 -7.21 -8.49 10.43
C LEU A 137 -7.91 -7.31 11.12
N PRO A 138 -7.56 -6.91 12.36
CA PRO A 138 -8.18 -5.76 13.00
C PRO A 138 -7.92 -4.44 12.27
N VAL A 139 -6.75 -4.27 11.66
CA VAL A 139 -6.40 -3.08 10.88
C VAL A 139 -7.25 -3.00 9.62
N LEU A 140 -7.42 -4.11 8.91
CA LEU A 140 -8.30 -4.19 7.75
C LEU A 140 -9.76 -3.91 8.11
N ASN A 141 -10.24 -4.46 9.23
CA ASN A 141 -11.58 -4.19 9.73
C ASN A 141 -11.81 -2.72 10.11
N GLU A 142 -10.82 -2.07 10.69
CA GLU A 142 -10.86 -0.64 10.99
C GLU A 142 -10.94 0.18 9.70
N ARG A 143 -10.15 -0.17 8.69
CA ARG A 143 -10.19 0.47 7.37
C ARG A 143 -11.56 0.32 6.71
N ILE A 144 -12.18 -0.86 6.76
CA ILE A 144 -13.53 -1.11 6.23
C ILE A 144 -14.55 -0.24 6.95
N ARG A 145 -14.49 -0.13 8.28
CA ARG A 145 -15.40 0.73 9.05
C ARG A 145 -15.27 2.19 8.65
N ASN A 146 -14.04 2.69 8.55
CA ASN A 146 -13.78 4.07 8.15
C ASN A 146 -14.29 4.36 6.74
N LEU A 147 -14.11 3.43 5.80
CA LEU A 147 -14.65 3.56 4.43
C LEU A 147 -16.18 3.58 4.43
N ASN A 148 -16.84 2.73 5.21
CA ASN A 148 -18.30 2.71 5.33
C ASN A 148 -18.84 4.03 5.90
N GLU A 149 -18.16 4.62 6.89
CA GLU A 149 -18.53 5.93 7.44
C GLU A 149 -18.37 7.05 6.39
N GLN A 150 -17.28 7.04 5.61
CA GLN A 150 -17.07 8.00 4.52
C GLN A 150 -18.15 7.87 3.45
N VAL A 151 -18.51 6.66 3.05
CA VAL A 151 -19.59 6.41 2.08
C VAL A 151 -20.92 6.92 2.62
N ALA A 152 -21.25 6.66 3.88
CA ALA A 152 -22.47 7.17 4.51
C ALA A 152 -22.54 8.71 4.54
N GLN A 153 -21.41 9.37 4.86
CA GLN A 153 -21.32 10.83 4.84
C GLN A 153 -21.50 11.41 3.44
N LEU A 154 -20.88 10.80 2.43
CA LEU A 154 -21.03 11.23 1.03
C LEU A 154 -22.46 11.06 0.53
N ALA A 155 -23.11 9.93 0.84
CA ALA A 155 -24.50 9.68 0.51
C ALA A 155 -25.46 10.67 1.20
N GLY A 156 -25.19 11.05 2.45
CA GLY A 156 -25.93 12.08 3.17
C GLY A 156 -25.84 13.44 2.50
N ARG A 157 -24.63 13.88 2.15
CA ARG A 157 -24.38 15.15 1.45
C ARG A 157 -25.03 15.20 0.06
N ALA A 158 -24.98 14.11 -0.69
CA ALA A 158 -25.61 14.02 -2.00
C ALA A 158 -27.14 14.26 -1.91
N ARG A 159 -27.82 13.63 -0.93
CA ARG A 159 -29.26 13.84 -0.68
C ARG A 159 -29.62 15.27 -0.28
N GLU A 160 -28.79 15.88 0.59
CA GLU A 160 -29.01 17.27 0.99
C GLU A 160 -28.89 18.25 -0.18
N THR A 161 -27.96 18.01 -1.11
CA THR A 161 -27.77 18.83 -2.31
C THR A 161 -28.94 18.67 -3.27
N GLU A 162 -29.44 17.43 -3.43
CA GLU A 162 -30.62 17.16 -4.28
C GLU A 162 -31.89 17.85 -3.76
N VAL A 163 -32.11 17.80 -2.45
CA VAL A 163 -33.25 18.49 -1.81
C VAL A 163 -33.14 20.01 -1.90
N ARG A 164 -31.93 20.58 -1.85
CA ARG A 164 -31.73 22.04 -2.03
C ARG A 164 -31.88 22.49 -3.47
N GLY A 165 -31.58 21.67 -4.45
CA GLY A 165 -31.72 21.98 -5.87
C GLY A 165 -33.17 21.94 -6.38
N LEU A 166 -34.09 21.38 -5.59
CA LEU A 166 -35.53 21.30 -5.90
C LEU A 166 -36.38 22.45 -5.29
N ARG A 167 -35.73 23.42 -4.64
CA ARG A 167 -36.36 24.66 -4.11
C ARG A 167 -35.90 25.88 -4.89
#